data_8ea48747d746d2debe729e46c8e2e790
#
_entry.id   8ea48747d746d2debe729e46c8e2e790
#
_cell.length_a   1.000
_cell.length_b   1.000
_cell.length_c   1.000
_cell.angle_alpha   90.00
_cell.angle_beta   90.00
_cell.angle_gamma   90.00
#
_symmetry.space_group_name_H-M   'P 1'
#
loop_
_entity.id
_entity.type
_entity.pdbx_description
1 polymer ?
#
loop_
_entity_poly.entity_id
_entity_poly.type
_entity_poly.pdbx_seq_one_letter_code
_entity_poly.pdbx_strand_id
1 'polypeptide(L)'
;GIDTNGKHAVVIGRSNIVGKPVSLLLARKETNCTVTMCHTGTKNMAEITKQADILVAATGRPHTVTKDMVKEGAVVIDVGVNRIPDDTKKSGFRLVGDVDFDDVKEIASYITPVPGGVGPMTIAMLMFNTLESAENTI
;
A
#
# COMPACT_ATOMS: atom_id res chain seq x y z
N GLY A 1 2.79 -17.10 2.22
CA GLY A 1 3.58 -15.91 2.05
C GLY A 1 3.87 -15.64 0.58
N ILE A 2 3.97 -14.36 0.24
CA ILE A 2 4.35 -13.92 -1.11
C ILE A 2 5.87 -13.83 -1.13
N ASP A 3 6.51 -14.48 -2.11
CA ASP A 3 7.95 -14.36 -2.31
C ASP A 3 8.26 -12.96 -2.86
N THR A 4 9.11 -12.24 -2.14
CA THR A 4 9.52 -10.86 -2.48
C THR A 4 10.90 -10.79 -3.12
N ASN A 5 11.65 -11.89 -3.11
CA ASN A 5 13.02 -11.95 -3.59
C ASN A 5 13.12 -11.58 -5.08
N GLY A 6 13.91 -10.56 -5.39
CA GLY A 6 14.11 -10.06 -6.76
C GLY A 6 12.90 -9.35 -7.39
N LYS A 7 11.82 -9.15 -6.64
CA LYS A 7 10.63 -8.44 -7.12
C LYS A 7 10.87 -6.94 -7.24
N HIS A 8 10.19 -6.31 -8.20
CA HIS A 8 10.15 -4.86 -8.31
C HIS A 8 8.98 -4.32 -7.49
N ALA A 9 9.29 -3.59 -6.43
CA ALA A 9 8.31 -2.89 -5.61
C ALA A 9 8.26 -1.41 -5.98
N VAL A 10 7.07 -0.89 -6.25
CA VAL A 10 6.85 0.55 -6.47
C VAL A 10 6.01 1.08 -5.32
N VAL A 11 6.50 2.14 -4.68
CA VAL A 11 5.82 2.82 -3.57
C VAL A 11 5.39 4.20 -4.02
N ILE A 12 4.09 4.45 -4.07
CA ILE A 12 3.52 5.76 -4.39
C ILE A 12 3.28 6.54 -3.10
N GLY A 13 4.14 7.49 -2.82
CA GLY A 13 4.16 8.28 -1.60
C GLY A 13 5.52 8.27 -0.93
N ARG A 14 5.89 9.38 -0.29
CA ARG A 14 7.20 9.55 0.37
C ARG A 14 7.10 10.15 1.76
N SER A 15 6.00 9.87 2.46
CA SER A 15 5.83 10.31 3.85
C SER A 15 6.88 9.66 4.75
N ASN A 16 7.21 10.34 5.85
CA ASN A 16 8.14 9.80 6.85
C ASN A 16 7.54 8.64 7.66
N ILE A 17 6.21 8.50 7.63
CA ILE A 17 5.50 7.49 8.43
C ILE A 17 5.12 6.23 7.63
N VAL A 18 5.02 6.31 6.30
CA VAL A 18 4.66 5.17 5.44
C VAL A 18 5.64 4.99 4.29
N GLY A 19 5.66 5.92 3.34
CA GLY A 19 6.37 5.72 2.07
C GLY A 19 7.85 5.41 2.24
N LYS A 20 8.58 6.22 3.00
CA LYS A 20 10.01 5.99 3.28
C LYS A 20 10.27 4.72 4.09
N PRO A 21 9.58 4.48 5.24
CA PRO A 21 9.81 3.27 6.03
C PRO A 21 9.53 1.98 5.23
N VAL A 22 8.40 1.90 4.51
CA VAL A 22 8.07 0.69 3.75
C VAL A 22 9.06 0.44 2.61
N SER A 23 9.54 1.50 1.95
CA SER A 23 10.57 1.38 0.91
C SER A 23 11.87 0.81 1.46
N LEU A 24 12.30 1.27 2.63
CA LEU A 24 13.49 0.75 3.31
C LEU A 24 13.31 -0.71 3.75
N LEU A 25 12.14 -1.06 4.27
CA LEU A 25 11.83 -2.43 4.67
C LEU A 25 11.83 -3.39 3.48
N LEU A 26 11.26 -2.99 2.34
CA LEU A 26 11.23 -3.80 1.12
C LEU A 26 12.62 -3.95 0.47
N ALA A 27 13.53 -2.98 0.69
CA ALA A 27 14.90 -3.03 0.16
C ALA A 27 15.89 -3.81 1.04
N ARG A 28 15.47 -4.31 2.22
CA ARG A 28 16.33 -5.13 3.09
C ARG A 28 16.75 -6.44 2.42
N LYS A 29 17.84 -7.04 2.90
CA LYS A 29 18.32 -8.36 2.40
C LYS A 29 17.29 -9.47 2.58
N GLU A 30 16.49 -9.41 3.64
CA GLU A 30 15.47 -10.40 3.96
C GLU A 30 14.28 -10.36 2.99
N THR A 31 13.91 -9.19 2.52
CA THR A 31 12.83 -8.97 1.54
C THR A 31 13.34 -8.89 0.10
N ASN A 32 14.53 -8.34 -0.07
CA ASN A 32 15.33 -8.32 -1.29
C ASN A 32 14.60 -7.80 -2.54
N CYS A 33 13.77 -6.76 -2.38
CA CYS A 33 13.11 -6.09 -3.50
C CYS A 33 14.01 -5.03 -4.13
N THR A 34 13.86 -4.82 -5.44
CA THR A 34 14.24 -3.56 -6.09
C THR A 34 13.12 -2.56 -5.86
N VAL A 35 13.41 -1.40 -5.28
CA VAL A 35 12.37 -0.44 -4.86
C VAL A 35 12.46 0.86 -5.65
N THR A 36 11.33 1.27 -6.23
CA THR A 36 11.15 2.59 -6.84
C THR A 36 10.14 3.39 -6.02
N MET A 37 10.52 4.60 -5.60
CA MET A 37 9.63 5.51 -4.89
C MET A 37 9.10 6.59 -5.82
N CYS A 38 7.77 6.69 -5.97
CA CYS A 38 7.08 7.69 -6.75
C CYS A 38 6.41 8.74 -5.86
N HIS A 39 6.25 9.94 -6.38
CA HIS A 39 5.63 11.07 -5.69
C HIS A 39 5.00 12.06 -6.68
N THR A 40 4.40 13.14 -6.20
CA THR A 40 3.71 14.13 -7.04
C THR A 40 4.55 14.78 -8.15
N GLY A 41 5.87 14.76 -8.03
CA GLY A 41 6.80 15.24 -9.07
C GLY A 41 7.29 14.15 -10.03
N THR A 42 6.85 12.89 -9.85
CA THR A 42 7.27 11.78 -10.74
C THR A 42 6.59 11.92 -12.10
N LYS A 43 7.37 11.98 -13.15
CA LYS A 43 6.88 11.98 -14.52
C LYS A 43 6.53 10.55 -14.94
N ASN A 44 5.54 10.38 -15.81
CA ASN A 44 5.13 9.09 -16.37
C ASN A 44 4.87 8.01 -15.31
N MET A 45 4.22 8.40 -14.22
CA MET A 45 4.01 7.52 -13.05
C MET A 45 3.36 6.19 -13.45
N ALA A 46 2.36 6.21 -14.34
CA ALA A 46 1.69 5.00 -14.79
C ALA A 46 2.63 4.00 -15.48
N GLU A 47 3.61 4.46 -16.23
CA GLU A 47 4.60 3.58 -16.88
C GLU A 47 5.52 2.90 -15.85
N ILE A 48 5.84 3.62 -14.78
CA ILE A 48 6.66 3.09 -13.68
C ILE A 48 5.86 2.08 -12.87
N THR A 49 4.64 2.42 -12.49
CA THR A 49 3.79 1.57 -11.64
C THR A 49 3.35 0.29 -12.34
N LYS A 50 3.16 0.31 -13.66
CA LYS A 50 2.91 -0.90 -14.47
C LYS A 50 4.04 -1.93 -14.47
N GLN A 51 5.23 -1.57 -14.02
CA GLN A 51 6.34 -2.51 -13.90
C GLN A 51 6.39 -3.20 -12.53
N ALA A 52 5.54 -2.77 -11.58
CA ALA A 52 5.56 -3.25 -10.22
C ALA A 52 4.99 -4.67 -10.10
N ASP A 53 5.76 -5.57 -9.52
CA ASP A 53 5.25 -6.84 -9.00
C ASP A 53 4.51 -6.63 -7.69
N ILE A 54 4.97 -5.63 -6.91
CA ILE A 54 4.35 -5.18 -5.64
C ILE A 54 4.13 -3.68 -5.74
N LEU A 55 2.89 -3.23 -5.66
CA LEU A 55 2.51 -1.82 -5.67
C LEU A 55 1.97 -1.40 -4.32
N VAL A 56 2.60 -0.40 -3.70
CA VAL A 56 2.14 0.20 -2.44
C VAL A 56 1.58 1.58 -2.72
N ALA A 57 0.29 1.78 -2.48
CA ALA A 57 -0.40 3.06 -2.60
C ALA A 57 -0.50 3.76 -1.25
N ALA A 58 0.18 4.89 -1.09
CA ALA A 58 0.22 5.71 0.13
C ALA A 58 0.19 7.20 -0.22
N THR A 59 -0.79 7.61 -1.04
CA THR A 59 -0.94 8.96 -1.58
C THR A 59 -1.80 9.86 -0.70
N GLY A 60 -2.70 9.26 0.10
CA GLY A 60 -3.71 9.97 0.88
C GLY A 60 -4.78 10.65 0.02
N ARG A 61 -5.04 10.15 -1.17
CA ARG A 61 -6.06 10.67 -2.10
C ARG A 61 -6.88 9.51 -2.66
N PRO A 62 -8.22 9.59 -2.62
CA PRO A 62 -9.07 8.51 -3.10
C PRO A 62 -8.86 8.27 -4.60
N HIS A 63 -8.90 7.00 -5.00
CA HIS A 63 -8.88 6.53 -6.39
C HIS A 63 -7.74 7.11 -7.25
N THR A 64 -6.59 7.42 -6.63
CA THR A 64 -5.41 7.92 -7.35
C THR A 64 -4.76 6.83 -8.22
N VAL A 65 -4.86 5.56 -7.78
CA VAL A 65 -4.33 4.41 -8.50
C VAL A 65 -5.46 3.71 -9.22
N THR A 66 -5.42 3.77 -10.54
CA THR A 66 -6.40 3.18 -11.45
C THR A 66 -5.87 1.92 -12.12
N LYS A 67 -6.74 1.14 -12.74
CA LYS A 67 -6.40 -0.13 -13.39
C LYS A 67 -5.26 -0.01 -14.41
N ASP A 68 -5.24 1.09 -15.16
CA ASP A 68 -4.22 1.37 -16.17
C ASP A 68 -2.83 1.66 -15.59
N MET A 69 -2.72 1.82 -14.26
CA MET A 69 -1.47 2.00 -13.52
C MET A 69 -0.94 0.71 -12.88
N VAL A 70 -1.67 -0.40 -12.99
CA VAL A 70 -1.34 -1.66 -12.30
C VAL A 70 -0.95 -2.73 -13.31
N LYS A 71 0.13 -3.46 -13.01
CA LYS A 71 0.54 -4.64 -13.76
C LYS A 71 -0.43 -5.78 -13.49
N GLU A 72 -0.83 -6.52 -14.51
CA GLU A 72 -1.61 -7.74 -14.34
C GLU A 72 -0.87 -8.74 -13.45
N GLY A 73 -1.57 -9.31 -12.48
CA GLY A 73 -1.01 -10.23 -11.50
C GLY A 73 -0.21 -9.56 -10.37
N ALA A 74 -0.14 -8.24 -10.31
CA ALA A 74 0.56 -7.54 -9.22
C ALA A 74 -0.09 -7.76 -7.86
N VAL A 75 0.72 -7.66 -6.81
CA VAL A 75 0.26 -7.53 -5.42
C VAL A 75 0.07 -6.05 -5.12
N VAL A 76 -1.13 -5.66 -4.71
CA VAL A 76 -1.47 -4.26 -4.45
C VAL A 76 -1.77 -4.06 -2.96
N ILE A 77 -1.01 -3.18 -2.33
CA ILE A 77 -1.16 -2.81 -0.91
C ILE A 77 -1.66 -1.36 -0.85
N ASP A 78 -2.93 -1.20 -0.53
CA ASP A 78 -3.56 0.10 -0.35
C ASP A 78 -3.49 0.53 1.11
N VAL A 79 -2.70 1.55 1.39
CA VAL A 79 -2.53 2.14 2.73
C VAL A 79 -3.46 3.33 2.93
N GLY A 80 -4.09 3.80 1.86
CA GLY A 80 -4.97 4.96 1.89
C GLY A 80 -6.22 4.72 2.74
N VAL A 81 -6.61 5.73 3.50
CA VAL A 81 -7.91 5.77 4.22
C VAL A 81 -8.51 7.16 4.01
N ASN A 82 -9.45 7.24 3.10
CA ASN A 82 -10.10 8.49 2.71
C ASN A 82 -11.60 8.43 3.03
N ARG A 83 -12.16 9.57 3.46
CA ARG A 83 -13.59 9.74 3.66
C ARG A 83 -14.19 10.40 2.44
N ILE A 84 -15.15 9.75 1.81
CA ILE A 84 -15.95 10.36 0.73
C ILE A 84 -17.42 10.43 1.13
N PRO A 85 -18.16 11.46 0.69
CA PRO A 85 -19.59 11.58 0.96
C PRO A 85 -20.36 10.34 0.48
N ASP A 86 -21.31 9.88 1.31
CA ASP A 86 -22.19 8.76 0.96
C ASP A 86 -23.50 8.89 1.73
N ASP A 87 -24.52 9.41 1.07
CA ASP A 87 -25.83 9.66 1.64
C ASP A 87 -26.60 8.38 1.99
N THR A 88 -26.14 7.22 1.53
CA THR A 88 -26.73 5.92 1.88
C THR A 88 -26.29 5.44 3.26
N LYS A 89 -25.26 6.03 3.83
CA LYS A 89 -24.71 5.68 5.15
C LYS A 89 -25.25 6.63 6.22
N LYS A 90 -25.62 6.09 7.37
CA LYS A 90 -26.03 6.89 8.54
C LYS A 90 -24.99 7.92 8.98
N SER A 91 -23.72 7.64 8.72
CA SER A 91 -22.59 8.55 9.01
C SER A 91 -22.40 9.66 7.99
N GLY A 92 -23.11 9.63 6.85
CA GLY A 92 -22.96 10.58 5.74
C GLY A 92 -21.68 10.38 4.92
N PHE A 93 -20.88 9.36 5.20
CA PHE A 93 -19.64 9.06 4.47
C PHE A 93 -19.31 7.57 4.44
N ARG A 94 -18.48 7.17 3.48
CA ARG A 94 -17.83 5.87 3.44
C ARG A 94 -16.30 6.01 3.38
N LEU A 95 -15.60 4.97 3.83
CA LEU A 95 -14.15 4.89 3.71
C LEU A 95 -13.77 4.21 2.40
N VAL A 96 -12.80 4.78 1.71
CA VAL A 96 -12.20 4.22 0.50
C VAL A 96 -10.67 4.35 0.57
N GLY A 97 -10.00 3.53 -0.21
CA GLY A 97 -8.54 3.59 -0.34
C GLY A 97 -8.06 4.62 -1.35
N ASP A 98 -6.76 4.57 -1.61
CA ASP A 98 -6.11 5.32 -2.67
C ASP A 98 -6.25 4.62 -4.03
N VAL A 99 -6.57 3.33 -4.01
CA VAL A 99 -6.75 2.48 -5.20
C VAL A 99 -8.22 2.42 -5.59
N ASP A 100 -8.52 2.45 -6.87
CA ASP A 100 -9.82 2.06 -7.39
C ASP A 100 -9.98 0.54 -7.26
N PHE A 101 -10.52 0.14 -6.10
CA PHE A 101 -10.56 -1.26 -5.68
C PHE A 101 -11.35 -2.13 -6.65
N ASP A 102 -12.50 -1.64 -7.13
CA ASP A 102 -13.40 -2.44 -7.94
C ASP A 102 -12.81 -2.79 -9.32
N ASP A 103 -12.09 -1.87 -9.93
CA ASP A 103 -11.43 -2.10 -11.21
C ASP A 103 -10.11 -2.86 -11.06
N VAL A 104 -9.32 -2.55 -10.02
CA VAL A 104 -7.99 -3.14 -9.82
C VAL A 104 -8.06 -4.59 -9.34
N LYS A 105 -9.06 -4.97 -8.54
CA LYS A 105 -9.23 -6.36 -8.07
C LYS A 105 -9.36 -7.39 -9.19
N GLU A 106 -9.82 -6.95 -10.38
CA GLU A 106 -10.00 -7.82 -11.54
C GLU A 106 -8.68 -8.27 -12.18
N ILE A 107 -7.60 -7.51 -11.93
CA ILE A 107 -6.28 -7.78 -12.54
C ILE A 107 -5.19 -8.08 -11.51
N ALA A 108 -5.36 -7.66 -10.26
CA ALA A 108 -4.40 -7.92 -9.19
C ALA A 108 -4.47 -9.39 -8.73
N SER A 109 -3.30 -9.99 -8.41
CA SER A 109 -3.29 -11.31 -7.76
C SER A 109 -3.72 -11.22 -6.30
N TYR A 110 -3.36 -10.13 -5.63
CA TYR A 110 -3.77 -9.78 -4.27
C TYR A 110 -3.99 -8.28 -4.17
N ILE A 111 -5.03 -7.88 -3.46
CA ILE A 111 -5.30 -6.49 -3.15
C ILE A 111 -5.86 -6.37 -1.73
N THR A 112 -5.35 -5.41 -0.96
CA THR A 112 -5.89 -5.13 0.38
C THR A 112 -7.16 -4.31 0.27
N PRO A 113 -8.26 -4.70 0.97
CA PRO A 113 -9.47 -3.88 1.02
C PRO A 113 -9.31 -2.66 1.92
N VAL A 114 -10.13 -1.63 1.69
CA VAL A 114 -10.27 -0.47 2.59
C VAL A 114 -11.76 -0.23 2.84
N PRO A 115 -12.23 -0.33 4.08
CA PRO A 115 -11.51 -0.69 5.32
C PRO A 115 -11.24 -2.19 5.44
N GLY A 116 -10.43 -2.58 6.43
CA GLY A 116 -10.21 -3.98 6.80
C GLY A 116 -8.89 -4.61 6.30
N GLY A 117 -8.10 -3.86 5.53
CA GLY A 117 -6.77 -4.30 5.05
C GLY A 117 -5.62 -3.91 5.99
N VAL A 118 -4.88 -2.87 5.64
CA VAL A 118 -3.66 -2.43 6.36
C VAL A 118 -3.97 -1.91 7.78
N GLY A 119 -5.11 -1.25 8.00
CA GLY A 119 -5.46 -0.67 9.30
C GLY A 119 -5.38 -1.66 10.46
N PRO A 120 -6.07 -2.80 10.43
CA PRO A 120 -5.98 -3.85 11.46
C PRO A 120 -4.56 -4.36 11.70
N MET A 121 -3.75 -4.48 10.65
CA MET A 121 -2.35 -4.90 10.75
C MET A 121 -1.49 -3.88 11.50
N THR A 122 -1.78 -2.60 11.37
CA THR A 122 -1.08 -1.53 12.13
C THR A 122 -1.24 -1.75 13.63
N ILE A 123 -2.46 -2.07 14.09
CA ILE A 123 -2.75 -2.33 15.50
C ILE A 123 -2.05 -3.62 15.96
N ALA A 124 -2.15 -4.69 15.18
CA ALA A 124 -1.53 -5.97 15.50
C ALA A 124 0.01 -5.83 15.64
N MET A 125 0.66 -5.11 14.71
CA MET A 125 2.10 -4.89 14.76
C MET A 125 2.53 -3.95 15.89
N LEU A 126 1.71 -2.97 16.26
CA LEU A 126 1.98 -2.14 17.44
C LEU A 126 2.00 -2.99 18.71
N MET A 127 1.04 -3.89 18.88
CA MET A 127 0.98 -4.82 20.01
C MET A 127 2.20 -5.74 20.03
N PHE A 128 2.54 -6.33 18.88
CA PHE A 128 3.71 -7.20 18.73
C PHE A 128 5.01 -6.47 19.11
N ASN A 129 5.25 -5.29 18.53
CA ASN A 129 6.46 -4.50 18.79
C ASN A 129 6.55 -4.06 20.26
N THR A 130 5.41 -3.77 20.89
CA THR A 130 5.36 -3.41 22.32
C THR A 130 5.79 -4.58 23.20
N LEU A 131 5.29 -5.79 22.90
CA LEU A 131 5.66 -7.00 23.61
C LEU A 131 7.15 -7.31 23.43
N GLU A 132 7.65 -7.31 22.21
CA GLU A 132 9.06 -7.53 21.87
C GLU A 132 9.97 -6.52 22.59
N SER A 133 9.58 -5.25 22.64
CA SER A 133 10.33 -4.23 23.37
C SER A 133 10.37 -4.49 24.87
N ALA A 134 9.26 -4.94 25.46
CA ALA A 134 9.22 -5.28 26.88
C ALA A 134 10.10 -6.50 27.21
N GLU A 135 10.06 -7.55 26.38
CA GLU A 135 10.89 -8.75 26.54
C GLU A 135 12.38 -8.45 26.43
N ASN A 136 12.77 -7.53 25.55
CA ASN A 136 14.18 -7.14 25.38
C ASN A 136 14.68 -6.14 26.44
N THR A 137 13.82 -5.67 27.34
CA THR A 137 14.19 -4.71 28.41
C THR A 137 14.44 -5.42 29.76
N ILE A 138 14.08 -6.69 29.87
CA ILE A 138 14.31 -7.54 31.03
C ILE A 138 15.62 -8.31 30.80
#